data_321dd876b7f79b66ac915e123206116b
#
_entry.id   321dd876b7f79b66ac915e123206116b
#
_cell.length_a   1.000
_cell.length_b   1.000
_cell.length_c   1.000
_cell.angle_alpha   90.00
_cell.angle_beta   90.00
_cell.angle_gamma   90.00
#
_symmetry.space_group_name_H-M   'P 1'
#
loop_
_entity.id
_entity.type
_entity.pdbx_description
1 polymer ?
#
loop_
_entity_poly.entity_id
_entity_poly.type
_entity_poly.pdbx_seq_one_letter_code
_entity_poly.pdbx_strand_id
1 'polypeptide(L)'
;GTSGTSEEFFWNPDHEVGAKPPERPHPPEIERKDFRPLNSTRYIRQFVPRGFAVVHSASPGTGYSQGCPTIGADNESLAPKAVIDWLNGRARGFTAATGGDPVEATWCTGKVGMIGTSFNGTLPLAAATTGVEGLEAIIPVAPNTSYYHYYRSNGLVRHPGGYMGEDIDVLYDFVHSGDPTRRDWCNQNIREDELEKYLDRVTGDYNDFWAGRDYLNDIDGVRSAVLMAHAFNDWNVMPEHSVRIYEALKEKGVPVMCYFHQGGHGGDPPFWLVNQWFTRYLYDIDNEIEAQPRAWIVRESDKRGEPTPYADYPNPEASLVDLFPTGKGARVGEL
;
A
#
# COMPACT_ATOMS: atom_id res chain seq x y z
N GLY A 1 14.99 4.31 -3.89
CA GLY A 1 15.60 4.76 -2.66
C GLY A 1 15.83 6.26 -2.71
N THR A 2 15.43 6.94 -1.68
CA THR A 2 15.71 8.36 -1.50
C THR A 2 17.20 8.53 -1.24
N SER A 3 17.85 9.43 -1.96
CA SER A 3 19.27 9.73 -1.83
C SER A 3 19.60 10.70 -0.69
N GLY A 4 18.61 11.14 0.08
CA GLY A 4 18.78 12.01 1.24
C GLY A 4 18.80 11.23 2.56
N THR A 5 19.26 11.85 3.62
CA THR A 5 19.10 11.32 4.97
C THR A 5 17.66 11.46 5.41
N SER A 6 17.15 10.55 6.24
CA SER A 6 15.81 10.64 6.81
C SER A 6 15.58 11.95 7.57
N GLU A 7 16.63 12.54 8.12
CA GLU A 7 16.59 13.80 8.85
C GLU A 7 16.18 14.99 7.98
N GLU A 8 16.65 15.04 6.73
CA GLU A 8 16.30 16.13 5.80
C GLU A 8 14.84 16.12 5.38
N PHE A 9 14.21 14.95 5.33
CA PHE A 9 12.87 14.80 4.79
C PHE A 9 11.78 14.59 5.84
N PHE A 10 12.14 14.09 7.02
CA PHE A 10 11.15 13.62 7.97
C PHE A 10 11.21 14.34 9.32
N TRP A 11 12.21 15.14 9.59
CA TRP A 11 12.36 15.81 10.86
C TRP A 11 12.99 17.21 10.75
N ASN A 12 12.41 18.15 11.46
CA ASN A 12 12.99 19.49 11.65
C ASN A 12 13.38 19.64 13.11
N PRO A 13 14.67 19.66 13.45
CA PRO A 13 15.13 19.80 14.83
C PRO A 13 14.79 21.17 15.45
N ASP A 14 14.53 22.17 14.62
CA ASP A 14 14.18 23.51 15.07
C ASP A 14 12.68 23.71 15.32
N HIS A 15 11.87 22.65 15.10
CA HIS A 15 10.43 22.71 15.32
C HIS A 15 10.10 22.53 16.81
N GLU A 16 9.53 23.57 17.42
CA GLU A 16 9.04 23.51 18.80
C GLU A 16 7.67 22.78 18.84
N VAL A 17 7.51 21.90 19.82
CA VAL A 17 6.24 21.21 20.04
C VAL A 17 5.12 22.22 20.31
N GLY A 18 4.05 22.15 19.53
CA GLY A 18 2.92 23.07 19.59
C GLY A 18 3.12 24.37 18.84
N ALA A 19 4.27 24.61 18.21
CA ALA A 19 4.43 25.73 17.30
C ALA A 19 3.65 25.49 16.00
N LYS A 20 3.13 26.57 15.43
CA LYS A 20 2.51 26.49 14.09
C LYS A 20 3.59 26.03 13.09
N PRO A 21 3.32 25.01 12.27
CA PRO A 21 4.26 24.60 11.22
C PRO A 21 4.59 25.79 10.30
N PRO A 22 5.83 25.89 9.78
CA PRO A 22 6.16 26.91 8.82
C PRO A 22 5.25 26.81 7.58
N GLU A 23 5.03 27.94 6.92
CA GLU A 23 4.28 27.95 5.68
C GLU A 23 4.98 27.05 4.65
N ARG A 24 4.22 26.15 4.07
CA ARG A 24 4.72 25.20 3.09
C ARG A 24 4.67 25.82 1.69
N PRO A 25 5.82 25.88 0.99
CA PRO A 25 5.78 26.24 -0.42
C PRO A 25 4.98 25.17 -1.19
N HIS A 26 4.17 25.59 -2.17
CA HIS A 26 3.57 24.64 -3.09
C HIS A 26 4.65 23.82 -3.78
N PRO A 27 4.57 22.49 -3.74
CA PRO A 27 5.51 21.67 -4.51
C PRO A 27 5.37 22.04 -6.01
N PRO A 28 6.48 21.97 -6.77
CA PRO A 28 6.43 22.28 -8.18
C PRO A 28 5.47 21.31 -8.88
N GLU A 29 4.68 21.83 -9.80
CA GLU A 29 3.78 21.02 -10.61
C GLU A 29 4.56 19.95 -11.37
N ILE A 30 4.21 18.68 -11.16
CA ILE A 30 4.86 17.58 -11.85
C ILE A 30 4.20 17.43 -13.22
N GLU A 31 4.79 18.06 -14.24
CA GLU A 31 4.39 17.82 -15.62
C GLU A 31 4.77 16.40 -16.05
N ARG A 32 3.80 15.51 -16.13
CA ARG A 32 4.00 14.22 -16.79
C ARG A 32 3.62 14.29 -18.26
N LYS A 33 4.61 14.10 -19.12
CA LYS A 33 4.43 14.11 -20.58
C LYS A 33 3.98 12.78 -21.16
N ASP A 34 3.99 11.71 -20.39
CA ASP A 34 3.66 10.36 -20.85
C ASP A 34 2.53 9.75 -20.00
N PHE A 35 1.37 9.58 -20.62
CA PHE A 35 0.15 9.05 -20.03
C PHE A 35 -0.01 7.54 -20.20
N ARG A 36 1.02 6.84 -20.67
CA ARG A 36 0.87 5.41 -20.94
C ARG A 36 0.67 4.63 -19.64
N PRO A 37 -0.29 3.68 -19.64
CA PRO A 37 -0.43 2.77 -18.53
C PRO A 37 0.88 2.01 -18.29
N LEU A 38 1.30 1.93 -17.04
CA LEU A 38 2.47 1.14 -16.65
C LEU A 38 2.08 -0.33 -16.57
N ASN A 39 2.37 -1.09 -17.62
CA ASN A 39 2.15 -2.53 -17.63
C ASN A 39 3.38 -3.25 -17.06
N SER A 40 3.19 -4.04 -16.01
CA SER A 40 4.25 -4.86 -15.44
C SER A 40 4.57 -6.06 -16.34
N THR A 41 5.59 -5.93 -17.18
CA THR A 41 6.09 -7.06 -18.01
C THR A 41 6.55 -8.24 -17.14
N ARG A 42 6.95 -7.98 -15.89
CA ARG A 42 7.33 -9.00 -14.91
C ARG A 42 6.15 -9.88 -14.58
N TYR A 43 5.01 -9.33 -14.19
CA TYR A 43 3.82 -10.11 -13.85
C TYR A 43 3.27 -10.87 -15.07
N ILE A 44 3.28 -10.26 -16.24
CA ILE A 44 2.91 -10.96 -17.48
C ILE A 44 3.78 -12.20 -17.70
N ARG A 45 5.11 -12.07 -17.59
CA ARG A 45 6.05 -13.20 -17.77
C ARG A 45 5.93 -14.27 -16.69
N GLN A 46 5.55 -13.89 -15.49
CA GLN A 46 5.43 -14.82 -14.37
C GLN A 46 4.10 -15.56 -14.38
N PHE A 47 3.00 -14.88 -14.63
CA PHE A 47 1.67 -15.44 -14.42
C PHE A 47 1.02 -16.01 -15.69
N VAL A 48 1.14 -15.33 -16.84
CA VAL A 48 0.49 -15.78 -18.08
C VAL A 48 0.91 -17.21 -18.48
N PRO A 49 2.21 -17.61 -18.43
CA PRO A 49 2.60 -18.98 -18.75
C PRO A 49 2.07 -20.05 -17.77
N ARG A 50 1.49 -19.61 -16.66
CA ARG A 50 0.89 -20.49 -15.64
C ARG A 50 -0.62 -20.49 -15.65
N GLY A 51 -1.21 -19.96 -16.73
CA GLY A 51 -2.64 -19.98 -16.96
C GLY A 51 -3.43 -18.84 -16.30
N PHE A 52 -2.77 -17.88 -15.67
CA PHE A 52 -3.45 -16.68 -15.14
C PHE A 52 -3.66 -15.63 -16.24
N ALA A 53 -4.79 -14.97 -16.22
CA ALA A 53 -4.94 -13.69 -16.91
C ALA A 53 -4.34 -12.57 -16.03
N VAL A 54 -3.61 -11.64 -16.65
CA VAL A 54 -3.04 -10.48 -15.96
C VAL A 54 -3.78 -9.23 -16.40
N VAL A 55 -4.42 -8.56 -15.45
CA VAL A 55 -5.17 -7.33 -15.67
C VAL A 55 -4.44 -6.18 -15.01
N HIS A 56 -4.17 -5.11 -15.78
CA HIS A 56 -3.64 -3.86 -15.27
C HIS A 56 -4.74 -2.81 -15.30
N SER A 57 -5.04 -2.22 -14.17
CA SER A 57 -5.98 -1.11 -14.07
C SER A 57 -5.27 0.14 -13.55
N ALA A 58 -5.64 1.30 -14.05
CA ALA A 58 -5.17 2.58 -13.58
C ALA A 58 -6.18 3.16 -12.58
N SER A 59 -5.69 3.65 -11.44
CA SER A 59 -6.52 4.32 -10.44
C SER A 59 -7.12 5.62 -11.00
N PRO A 60 -8.22 6.14 -10.42
CA PRO A 60 -8.79 7.41 -10.82
C PRO A 60 -7.74 8.53 -10.88
N GLY A 61 -7.75 9.31 -11.95
CA GLY A 61 -6.78 10.40 -12.18
C GLY A 61 -5.37 9.94 -12.52
N THR A 62 -5.17 8.67 -12.92
CA THR A 62 -3.86 8.16 -13.35
C THR A 62 -3.96 7.50 -14.73
N GLY A 63 -2.91 7.59 -15.53
CA GLY A 63 -2.86 6.99 -16.87
C GLY A 63 -4.04 7.44 -17.74
N TYR A 64 -4.81 6.49 -18.27
CA TYR A 64 -6.02 6.78 -19.06
C TYR A 64 -7.30 6.80 -18.23
N SER A 65 -7.24 6.59 -16.93
CA SER A 65 -8.42 6.65 -16.07
C SER A 65 -8.87 8.08 -15.85
N GLN A 66 -10.18 8.27 -15.95
CA GLN A 66 -10.84 9.54 -15.64
C GLN A 66 -10.90 9.77 -14.13
N GLY A 67 -11.38 10.95 -13.73
CA GLY A 67 -11.50 11.35 -12.33
C GLY A 67 -10.26 12.02 -11.80
N CYS A 68 -10.17 12.11 -10.49
CA CYS A 68 -9.05 12.70 -9.76
C CYS A 68 -8.54 11.70 -8.71
N PRO A 69 -7.24 11.65 -8.42
CA PRO A 69 -6.77 10.90 -7.25
C PRO A 69 -7.27 11.57 -5.97
N THR A 70 -7.81 10.81 -5.04
CA THR A 70 -8.29 11.32 -3.74
C THR A 70 -7.45 10.86 -2.57
N ILE A 71 -6.41 10.13 -2.86
CA ILE A 71 -5.42 9.57 -1.94
C ILE A 71 -6.07 8.91 -0.71
N GLY A 72 -6.44 7.65 -0.88
CA GLY A 72 -7.00 6.80 0.18
C GLY A 72 -8.48 6.97 0.45
N ALA A 73 -9.21 7.85 -0.27
CA ALA A 73 -10.65 7.95 -0.12
C ALA A 73 -11.40 6.88 -0.95
N ASP A 74 -12.72 6.86 -0.82
CA ASP A 74 -13.62 5.82 -1.34
C ASP A 74 -13.42 5.48 -2.81
N ASN A 75 -13.14 6.46 -3.67
CA ASN A 75 -12.99 6.20 -5.11
C ASN A 75 -11.81 5.27 -5.42
N GLU A 76 -10.78 5.26 -4.59
CA GLU A 76 -9.61 4.38 -4.73
C GLU A 76 -9.87 2.95 -4.21
N SER A 77 -10.83 2.78 -3.34
CA SER A 77 -11.36 1.46 -2.93
C SER A 77 -12.38 0.93 -3.94
N LEU A 78 -13.25 1.82 -4.44
CA LEU A 78 -14.35 1.44 -5.34
C LEU A 78 -13.89 1.21 -6.79
N ALA A 79 -12.81 1.85 -7.25
CA ALA A 79 -12.32 1.65 -8.60
C ALA A 79 -11.79 0.22 -8.84
N PRO A 80 -10.89 -0.34 -8.02
CA PRO A 80 -10.50 -1.74 -8.15
C PRO A 80 -11.68 -2.70 -7.89
N LYS A 81 -12.60 -2.35 -6.97
CA LYS A 81 -13.85 -3.10 -6.79
C LYS A 81 -14.64 -3.19 -8.10
N ALA A 82 -14.80 -2.08 -8.82
CA ALA A 82 -15.52 -2.07 -10.09
C ALA A 82 -14.86 -2.96 -11.16
N VAL A 83 -13.54 -3.04 -11.19
CA VAL A 83 -12.82 -3.97 -12.08
C VAL A 83 -13.10 -5.42 -11.68
N ILE A 84 -13.10 -5.74 -10.39
CA ILE A 84 -13.43 -7.09 -9.90
C ILE A 84 -14.89 -7.43 -10.23
N ASP A 85 -15.81 -6.49 -10.06
CA ASP A 85 -17.22 -6.65 -10.44
C ASP A 85 -17.39 -6.90 -11.95
N TRP A 86 -16.62 -6.20 -12.79
CA TRP A 86 -16.60 -6.47 -14.24
C TRP A 86 -16.05 -7.86 -14.56
N LEU A 87 -14.95 -8.27 -13.92
CA LEU A 87 -14.40 -9.62 -14.10
C LEU A 87 -15.38 -10.74 -13.69
N ASN A 88 -16.35 -10.39 -12.85
CA ASN A 88 -17.43 -11.28 -12.37
C ASN A 88 -18.79 -11.05 -13.05
N GLY A 89 -18.86 -10.23 -14.10
CA GLY A 89 -20.10 -9.94 -14.83
C GLY A 89 -21.10 -9.06 -14.09
N ARG A 90 -20.73 -8.44 -12.97
CA ARG A 90 -21.58 -7.55 -12.16
C ARG A 90 -21.49 -6.07 -12.58
N ALA A 91 -20.45 -5.69 -13.30
CA ALA A 91 -20.29 -4.36 -13.88
C ALA A 91 -20.05 -4.43 -15.38
N ARG A 92 -20.40 -3.36 -16.09
CA ARG A 92 -20.20 -3.28 -17.54
C ARG A 92 -18.81 -2.74 -17.85
N GLY A 93 -18.12 -3.38 -18.78
CA GLY A 93 -16.90 -2.88 -19.41
C GLY A 93 -17.13 -2.50 -20.87
N PHE A 94 -16.29 -1.63 -21.41
CA PHE A 94 -16.37 -1.13 -22.78
C PHE A 94 -15.00 -1.07 -23.43
N THR A 95 -14.96 -1.13 -24.77
CA THR A 95 -13.70 -1.03 -25.55
C THR A 95 -13.10 0.38 -25.56
N ALA A 96 -13.86 1.40 -25.15
CA ALA A 96 -13.42 2.79 -25.08
C ALA A 96 -14.15 3.54 -23.96
N ALA A 97 -13.58 4.64 -23.48
CA ALA A 97 -14.13 5.48 -22.43
C ALA A 97 -15.49 6.13 -22.83
N THR A 98 -15.69 6.36 -24.12
CA THR A 98 -16.95 6.88 -24.70
C THR A 98 -17.23 6.19 -26.04
N GLY A 99 -18.47 5.76 -26.25
CA GLY A 99 -18.91 5.16 -27.51
C GLY A 99 -18.31 3.81 -27.85
N GLY A 100 -17.72 3.13 -26.86
CA GLY A 100 -17.15 1.79 -27.04
C GLY A 100 -18.23 0.68 -27.03
N ASP A 101 -17.88 -0.47 -27.61
CA ASP A 101 -18.71 -1.68 -27.55
C ASP A 101 -18.59 -2.33 -26.16
N PRO A 102 -19.66 -2.97 -25.64
CA PRO A 102 -19.59 -3.72 -24.41
C PRO A 102 -18.57 -4.86 -24.49
N VAL A 103 -17.84 -5.07 -23.40
CA VAL A 103 -16.88 -6.17 -23.23
C VAL A 103 -17.21 -6.94 -21.98
N GLU A 104 -17.40 -8.24 -22.12
CA GLU A 104 -17.60 -9.17 -21.03
C GLU A 104 -16.35 -10.03 -20.81
N ALA A 105 -15.98 -10.24 -19.55
CA ALA A 105 -14.81 -11.05 -19.18
C ALA A 105 -15.17 -12.55 -19.14
N THR A 106 -15.74 -13.09 -20.22
CA THR A 106 -16.18 -14.49 -20.30
C THR A 106 -15.06 -15.52 -20.11
N TRP A 107 -13.83 -15.09 -20.23
CA TRP A 107 -12.60 -15.87 -20.01
C TRP A 107 -12.16 -15.91 -18.54
N CYS A 108 -12.76 -15.11 -17.67
CA CYS A 108 -12.44 -15.07 -16.24
C CYS A 108 -13.25 -16.13 -15.48
N THR A 109 -12.62 -16.78 -14.52
CA THR A 109 -13.29 -17.75 -13.62
C THR A 109 -14.13 -17.06 -12.53
N GLY A 110 -14.02 -15.74 -12.38
CA GLY A 110 -14.60 -14.96 -11.29
C GLY A 110 -13.67 -14.86 -10.08
N LYS A 111 -12.62 -15.68 -9.98
CA LYS A 111 -11.65 -15.62 -8.89
C LYS A 111 -10.52 -14.65 -9.25
N VAL A 112 -10.37 -13.63 -8.43
CA VAL A 112 -9.42 -12.54 -8.64
C VAL A 112 -8.39 -12.51 -7.51
N GLY A 113 -7.13 -12.33 -7.87
CA GLY A 113 -6.04 -12.02 -6.94
C GLY A 113 -5.46 -10.65 -7.26
N MET A 114 -5.00 -9.92 -6.26
CA MET A 114 -4.32 -8.64 -6.45
C MET A 114 -2.94 -8.65 -5.81
N ILE A 115 -1.97 -8.03 -6.49
CA ILE A 115 -0.60 -7.83 -5.99
C ILE A 115 -0.09 -6.47 -6.45
N GLY A 116 0.63 -5.79 -5.59
CA GLY A 116 1.28 -4.53 -5.92
C GLY A 116 2.16 -4.03 -4.80
N THR A 117 2.95 -3.00 -5.08
CA THR A 117 3.94 -2.45 -4.14
C THR A 117 3.65 -0.99 -3.86
N SER A 118 3.85 -0.55 -2.59
CA SER A 118 3.69 0.84 -2.19
C SER A 118 2.23 1.30 -2.35
N PHE A 119 1.95 2.42 -3.00
CA PHE A 119 0.60 2.85 -3.36
C PHE A 119 -0.20 1.74 -4.06
N ASN A 120 0.44 1.02 -5.00
CA ASN A 120 -0.19 -0.13 -5.66
C ASN A 120 -0.32 -1.35 -4.72
N GLY A 121 0.39 -1.40 -3.60
CA GLY A 121 0.22 -2.38 -2.53
C GLY A 121 -0.91 -2.02 -1.57
N THR A 122 -1.22 -0.73 -1.44
CA THR A 122 -2.38 -0.23 -0.68
C THR A 122 -3.70 -0.59 -1.36
N LEU A 123 -3.76 -0.49 -2.70
CA LEU A 123 -5.01 -0.71 -3.46
C LEU A 123 -5.60 -2.13 -3.32
N PRO A 124 -4.83 -3.23 -3.27
CA PRO A 124 -5.36 -4.54 -2.92
C PRO A 124 -6.07 -4.59 -1.56
N LEU A 125 -5.49 -3.94 -0.54
CA LEU A 125 -6.13 -3.85 0.77
C LEU A 125 -7.39 -2.97 0.71
N ALA A 126 -7.31 -1.81 0.06
CA ALA A 126 -8.46 -0.93 -0.15
C ALA A 126 -9.63 -1.63 -0.87
N ALA A 127 -9.34 -2.45 -1.89
CA ALA A 127 -10.35 -3.27 -2.52
C ALA A 127 -10.95 -4.31 -1.57
N ALA A 128 -10.09 -4.97 -0.78
CA ALA A 128 -10.50 -6.02 0.14
C ALA A 128 -11.41 -5.51 1.28
N THR A 129 -11.18 -4.30 1.78
CA THR A 129 -12.03 -3.68 2.81
C THR A 129 -13.46 -3.43 2.33
N THR A 130 -13.69 -3.32 1.02
CA THR A 130 -15.06 -3.22 0.46
C THR A 130 -15.87 -4.50 0.58
N GLY A 131 -15.25 -5.62 0.94
CA GLY A 131 -15.90 -6.94 0.98
C GLY A 131 -16.30 -7.46 -0.39
N VAL A 132 -15.69 -6.98 -1.48
CA VAL A 132 -16.07 -7.35 -2.84
C VAL A 132 -15.96 -8.85 -3.06
N GLU A 133 -17.04 -9.44 -3.54
CA GLU A 133 -17.11 -10.86 -3.89
C GLU A 133 -16.21 -11.18 -5.09
N GLY A 134 -15.51 -12.30 -5.04
CA GLY A 134 -14.59 -12.75 -6.08
C GLY A 134 -13.14 -12.28 -5.88
N LEU A 135 -12.85 -11.41 -4.92
CA LEU A 135 -11.48 -11.13 -4.51
C LEU A 135 -11.04 -12.18 -3.50
N GLU A 136 -10.36 -13.21 -3.98
CA GLU A 136 -10.01 -14.39 -3.18
C GLU A 136 -8.69 -14.26 -2.42
N ALA A 137 -7.71 -13.56 -3.01
CA ALA A 137 -6.38 -13.41 -2.40
C ALA A 137 -5.71 -12.08 -2.75
N ILE A 138 -4.99 -11.52 -1.79
CA ILE A 138 -4.19 -10.30 -2.01
C ILE A 138 -2.77 -10.48 -1.50
N ILE A 139 -1.83 -9.77 -2.14
CA ILE A 139 -0.43 -9.68 -1.72
C ILE A 139 -0.04 -8.20 -1.68
N PRO A 140 -0.39 -7.49 -0.59
CA PRO A 140 0.06 -6.12 -0.36
C PRO A 140 1.55 -6.10 -0.03
N VAL A 141 2.37 -5.43 -0.84
CA VAL A 141 3.81 -5.27 -0.62
C VAL A 141 4.09 -3.83 -0.21
N ALA A 142 4.63 -3.64 0.99
CA ALA A 142 4.89 -2.34 1.58
C ALA A 142 3.68 -1.38 1.47
N PRO A 143 2.47 -1.82 1.87
CA PRO A 143 1.26 -1.03 1.75
C PRO A 143 1.24 0.10 2.77
N ASN A 144 0.76 1.27 2.37
CA ASN A 144 0.29 2.27 3.32
C ASN A 144 -1.12 1.86 3.79
N THR A 145 -1.28 1.60 5.06
CA THR A 145 -2.53 1.11 5.63
C THR A 145 -3.29 2.18 6.43
N SER A 146 -2.65 3.31 6.68
CA SER A 146 -3.23 4.50 7.31
C SER A 146 -2.46 5.73 6.87
N TYR A 147 -3.13 6.63 6.19
CA TYR A 147 -2.48 7.87 5.76
C TYR A 147 -2.15 8.79 6.95
N TYR A 148 -2.87 8.69 8.05
CA TYR A 148 -2.51 9.37 9.28
C TYR A 148 -1.15 8.89 9.82
N HIS A 149 -0.99 7.61 10.04
CA HIS A 149 0.28 7.06 10.54
C HIS A 149 1.45 7.29 9.57
N TYR A 150 1.15 7.38 8.28
CA TYR A 150 2.16 7.68 7.26
C TYR A 150 2.65 9.13 7.33
N TYR A 151 1.77 10.11 7.60
CA TYR A 151 2.09 11.54 7.57
C TYR A 151 2.17 12.22 8.94
N ARG A 152 1.60 11.62 9.97
CA ARG A 152 1.52 12.18 11.33
C ARG A 152 2.09 11.20 12.35
N SER A 153 3.38 11.23 12.61
CA SER A 153 4.01 10.39 13.63
C SER A 153 3.54 10.82 15.02
N ASN A 154 2.43 10.24 15.52
CA ASN A 154 1.80 10.59 16.80
C ASN A 154 1.48 12.09 16.94
N GLY A 155 0.91 12.69 15.89
CA GLY A 155 0.56 14.11 15.85
C GLY A 155 1.69 15.04 15.37
N LEU A 156 2.88 14.51 15.12
CA LEU A 156 3.98 15.31 14.59
C LEU A 156 3.78 15.58 13.10
N VAL A 157 3.61 16.84 12.75
CA VAL A 157 3.55 17.30 11.36
C VAL A 157 4.95 17.37 10.77
N ARG A 158 5.17 16.72 9.65
CA ARG A 158 6.49 16.69 9.01
C ARG A 158 6.91 18.06 8.47
N HIS A 159 8.24 18.24 8.37
CA HIS A 159 8.83 19.46 7.79
C HIS A 159 8.41 19.63 6.31
N PRO A 160 8.08 20.86 5.87
CA PRO A 160 7.74 21.13 4.49
C PRO A 160 8.97 21.06 3.58
N GLY A 161 9.18 19.93 2.93
CA GLY A 161 10.31 19.71 2.02
C GLY A 161 9.91 19.40 0.58
N GLY A 162 8.60 19.28 0.27
CA GLY A 162 8.11 18.93 -1.06
C GLY A 162 8.37 17.47 -1.46
N TYR A 163 8.78 16.62 -0.54
CA TYR A 163 8.94 15.19 -0.77
C TYR A 163 7.58 14.47 -0.64
N MET A 164 7.32 13.46 -1.48
CA MET A 164 6.03 12.74 -1.49
C MET A 164 5.63 12.13 -0.14
N GLY A 165 6.57 11.88 0.76
CA GLY A 165 6.34 11.45 2.12
C GLY A 165 6.09 12.60 3.10
N GLU A 166 6.05 13.85 2.66
CA GLU A 166 5.80 15.01 3.52
C GLU A 166 4.35 15.11 3.94
N ASP A 167 3.42 15.09 2.97
CA ASP A 167 2.00 15.15 3.25
C ASP A 167 1.15 14.57 2.09
N ILE A 168 -0.14 14.40 2.34
CA ILE A 168 -1.06 13.71 1.45
C ILE A 168 -1.31 14.48 0.14
N ASP A 169 -1.32 15.80 0.17
CA ASP A 169 -1.46 16.64 -1.01
C ASP A 169 -0.20 16.65 -1.89
N VAL A 170 0.98 16.44 -1.29
CA VAL A 170 2.22 16.21 -2.04
C VAL A 170 2.17 14.85 -2.74
N LEU A 171 1.66 13.82 -2.08
CA LEU A 171 1.44 12.53 -2.73
C LEU A 171 0.44 12.63 -3.87
N TYR A 172 -0.60 13.44 -3.72
CA TYR A 172 -1.55 13.73 -4.80
C TYR A 172 -0.83 14.21 -6.07
N ASP A 173 0.08 15.17 -5.94
CA ASP A 173 0.85 15.68 -7.08
C ASP A 173 1.72 14.60 -7.75
N PHE A 174 2.28 13.69 -6.97
CA PHE A 174 3.03 12.53 -7.50
C PHE A 174 2.16 11.51 -8.21
N VAL A 175 0.96 11.28 -7.73
CA VAL A 175 0.04 10.25 -8.26
C VAL A 175 -0.72 10.77 -9.47
N HIS A 176 -1.13 12.04 -9.46
CA HIS A 176 -1.94 12.64 -10.51
C HIS A 176 -1.20 12.67 -11.86
N SER A 177 -1.51 11.72 -12.71
CA SER A 177 -0.87 11.53 -14.02
C SER A 177 -1.88 11.26 -15.14
N GLY A 178 -3.15 11.60 -14.90
CA GLY A 178 -4.25 11.43 -15.84
C GLY A 178 -4.37 12.57 -16.86
N ASP A 179 -5.58 12.75 -17.36
CA ASP A 179 -5.89 13.76 -18.37
C ASP A 179 -5.49 15.18 -17.93
N PRO A 180 -4.53 15.82 -18.60
CA PRO A 180 -4.06 17.15 -18.22
C PRO A 180 -5.15 18.23 -18.31
N THR A 181 -6.17 18.03 -19.15
CA THR A 181 -7.28 19.00 -19.28
C THR A 181 -8.16 19.08 -18.03
N ARG A 182 -8.07 18.09 -17.15
CA ARG A 182 -8.79 18.04 -15.88
C ARG A 182 -7.95 18.48 -14.69
N ARG A 183 -6.66 18.69 -14.89
CA ARG A 183 -5.71 18.92 -13.80
C ARG A 183 -6.11 20.11 -12.94
N ASP A 184 -6.43 21.24 -13.55
CA ASP A 184 -6.83 22.46 -12.83
C ASP A 184 -8.09 22.23 -11.99
N TRP A 185 -9.07 21.51 -12.57
CA TRP A 185 -10.29 21.17 -11.83
C TRP A 185 -9.99 20.23 -10.65
N CYS A 186 -9.18 19.22 -10.85
CA CYS A 186 -8.80 18.28 -9.79
C CYS A 186 -7.96 18.96 -8.71
N ASN A 187 -7.03 19.83 -9.08
CA ASN A 187 -6.24 20.60 -8.12
C ASN A 187 -7.15 21.45 -7.23
N GLN A 188 -8.07 22.22 -7.84
CA GLN A 188 -8.97 23.08 -7.06
C GLN A 188 -9.90 22.28 -6.15
N ASN A 189 -10.56 21.24 -6.67
CA ASN A 189 -11.65 20.56 -5.95
C ASN A 189 -11.18 19.43 -5.04
N ILE A 190 -10.02 18.82 -5.32
CA ILE A 190 -9.50 17.70 -4.52
C ILE A 190 -8.27 18.14 -3.72
N ARG A 191 -7.22 18.67 -4.38
CA ARG A 191 -6.00 19.01 -3.65
C ARG A 191 -6.23 20.15 -2.67
N GLU A 192 -6.82 21.28 -3.11
CA GLU A 192 -6.98 22.49 -2.31
C GLU A 192 -8.23 22.43 -1.41
N ASP A 193 -9.40 22.13 -1.98
CA ASP A 193 -10.68 22.18 -1.25
C ASP A 193 -10.93 20.97 -0.35
N GLU A 194 -10.24 19.85 -0.58
CA GLU A 194 -10.36 18.63 0.25
C GLU A 194 -9.06 18.32 1.00
N LEU A 195 -7.96 17.97 0.30
CA LEU A 195 -6.76 17.46 0.96
C LEU A 195 -6.12 18.54 1.83
N GLU A 196 -5.73 19.70 1.26
CA GLU A 196 -5.07 20.79 2.01
C GLU A 196 -5.96 21.36 3.13
N LYS A 197 -7.28 21.37 2.93
CA LYS A 197 -8.21 21.91 3.90
C LYS A 197 -8.39 21.05 5.14
N TYR A 198 -8.38 19.71 5.00
CA TYR A 198 -8.74 18.79 6.08
C TYR A 198 -7.57 17.99 6.66
N LEU A 199 -6.39 18.02 6.03
CA LEU A 199 -5.20 17.31 6.51
C LEU A 199 -4.67 17.80 7.87
N ASP A 200 -5.08 18.98 8.30
CA ASP A 200 -4.73 19.65 9.57
C ASP A 200 -3.24 19.63 9.89
N ARG A 201 -2.52 20.59 9.35
CA ARG A 201 -1.11 20.83 9.68
C ARG A 201 -0.90 21.69 10.92
N VAL A 202 -1.96 22.13 11.59
CA VAL A 202 -1.86 23.00 12.77
C VAL A 202 -1.83 22.18 14.06
N THR A 203 -2.79 21.27 14.23
CA THR A 203 -2.85 20.42 15.43
C THR A 203 -2.15 19.10 15.21
N GLY A 204 -2.18 18.57 13.99
CA GLY A 204 -1.68 17.23 13.67
C GLY A 204 -2.56 16.09 14.22
N ASP A 205 -3.76 16.41 14.70
CA ASP A 205 -4.66 15.44 15.35
C ASP A 205 -5.32 14.50 14.34
N TYR A 206 -5.67 13.31 14.84
CA TYR A 206 -6.50 12.36 14.11
C TYR A 206 -7.95 12.85 14.08
N ASN A 207 -8.48 13.05 12.87
CA ASN A 207 -9.83 13.54 12.63
C ASN A 207 -10.57 12.65 11.61
N ASP A 208 -11.82 12.98 11.28
CA ASP A 208 -12.66 12.21 10.36
C ASP A 208 -12.04 12.07 8.96
N PHE A 209 -11.28 13.07 8.50
CA PHE A 209 -10.56 12.99 7.23
C PHE A 209 -9.52 11.87 7.21
N TRP A 210 -8.77 11.72 8.30
CA TRP A 210 -7.79 10.65 8.47
C TRP A 210 -8.46 9.31 8.77
N ALA A 211 -9.56 9.32 9.53
CA ALA A 211 -10.32 8.11 9.82
C ALA A 211 -10.86 7.43 8.55
N GLY A 212 -11.34 8.22 7.57
CA GLY A 212 -11.76 7.71 6.26
C GLY A 212 -10.59 7.22 5.37
N ARG A 213 -9.34 7.33 5.83
CA ARG A 213 -8.12 6.93 5.14
C ARG A 213 -7.27 5.97 5.98
N ASP A 214 -7.88 5.29 6.94
CA ASP A 214 -7.28 4.26 7.78
C ASP A 214 -8.02 2.93 7.57
N TYR A 215 -7.43 2.05 6.78
CA TYR A 215 -8.05 0.77 6.39
C TYR A 215 -8.24 -0.21 7.55
N LEU A 216 -7.65 0.05 8.72
CA LEU A 216 -7.94 -0.73 9.91
C LEU A 216 -9.38 -0.51 10.40
N ASN A 217 -9.96 0.68 10.14
CA ASN A 217 -11.35 0.97 10.50
C ASN A 217 -12.35 0.12 9.69
N ASP A 218 -11.96 -0.29 8.49
CA ASP A 218 -12.80 -1.08 7.57
C ASP A 218 -12.34 -2.55 7.46
N ILE A 219 -11.50 -3.00 8.37
CA ILE A 219 -10.89 -4.34 8.34
C ILE A 219 -11.95 -5.45 8.37
N ASP A 220 -13.12 -5.18 8.91
CA ASP A 220 -14.23 -6.12 8.96
C ASP A 220 -14.75 -6.50 7.57
N GLY A 221 -14.53 -5.68 6.56
CA GLY A 221 -14.85 -5.99 5.17
C GLY A 221 -13.93 -7.06 4.56
N VAL A 222 -12.72 -7.23 5.04
CA VAL A 222 -11.73 -8.14 4.44
C VAL A 222 -12.14 -9.60 4.62
N ARG A 223 -12.25 -10.31 3.49
CA ARG A 223 -12.57 -11.75 3.42
C ARG A 223 -11.54 -12.54 2.62
N SER A 224 -10.81 -11.87 1.74
CA SER A 224 -9.74 -12.46 0.93
C SER A 224 -8.58 -12.92 1.80
N ALA A 225 -7.89 -13.99 1.37
CA ALA A 225 -6.64 -14.41 1.98
C ALA A 225 -5.54 -13.37 1.74
N VAL A 226 -4.70 -13.09 2.75
CA VAL A 226 -3.70 -12.01 2.71
C VAL A 226 -2.28 -12.53 2.95
N LEU A 227 -1.39 -12.36 1.96
CA LEU A 227 0.06 -12.53 2.14
C LEU A 227 0.69 -11.13 2.26
N MET A 228 0.90 -10.68 3.48
CA MET A 228 1.48 -9.37 3.77
C MET A 228 2.99 -9.40 3.55
N ALA A 229 3.54 -8.45 2.79
CA ALA A 229 4.98 -8.36 2.56
C ALA A 229 5.52 -6.98 2.92
N HIS A 230 6.64 -6.92 3.65
CA HIS A 230 7.27 -5.65 4.03
C HIS A 230 8.76 -5.80 4.32
N ALA A 231 9.48 -4.69 4.26
CA ALA A 231 10.88 -4.62 4.65
C ALA A 231 11.04 -3.94 6.01
N PHE A 232 11.91 -4.49 6.86
CA PHE A 232 12.20 -3.88 8.18
C PHE A 232 12.90 -2.52 8.08
N ASN A 233 13.65 -2.28 6.98
CA ASN A 233 14.36 -1.01 6.75
C ASN A 233 13.61 -0.12 5.74
N ASP A 234 12.31 -0.19 5.71
CA ASP A 234 11.50 0.70 4.88
C ASP A 234 11.30 2.05 5.58
N TRP A 235 12.03 3.06 5.09
CA TRP A 235 11.95 4.44 5.58
C TRP A 235 10.82 5.25 4.93
N ASN A 236 10.23 4.74 3.87
CA ASN A 236 9.11 5.42 3.21
C ASN A 236 7.79 5.04 3.90
N VAL A 237 7.44 3.75 3.85
CA VAL A 237 6.27 3.22 4.55
C VAL A 237 6.76 2.35 5.70
N MET A 238 6.50 2.75 6.91
CA MET A 238 6.98 2.03 8.10
C MET A 238 6.42 0.61 8.15
N PRO A 239 7.21 -0.41 8.56
CA PRO A 239 6.72 -1.81 8.62
C PRO A 239 5.53 -1.99 9.58
N GLU A 240 5.35 -1.08 10.53
CA GLU A 240 4.18 -1.04 11.42
C GLU A 240 2.85 -1.09 10.64
N HIS A 241 2.77 -0.45 9.48
CA HIS A 241 1.58 -0.51 8.62
C HIS A 241 1.14 -1.94 8.30
N SER A 242 2.09 -2.81 7.96
CA SER A 242 1.80 -4.21 7.68
C SER A 242 1.51 -5.02 8.93
N VAL A 243 2.22 -4.76 10.03
CA VAL A 243 2.05 -5.49 11.29
C VAL A 243 0.65 -5.26 11.86
N ARG A 244 0.17 -4.01 11.90
CA ARG A 244 -1.17 -3.66 12.40
C ARG A 244 -2.29 -4.45 11.68
N ILE A 245 -2.22 -4.50 10.36
CA ILE A 245 -3.22 -5.23 9.55
C ILE A 245 -3.06 -6.74 9.71
N TYR A 246 -1.82 -7.24 9.74
CA TYR A 246 -1.55 -8.66 9.95
C TYR A 246 -2.16 -9.16 11.27
N GLU A 247 -1.97 -8.44 12.36
CA GLU A 247 -2.53 -8.79 13.67
C GLU A 247 -4.06 -8.73 13.68
N ALA A 248 -4.65 -7.67 13.14
CA ALA A 248 -6.10 -7.55 13.04
C ALA A 248 -6.75 -8.68 12.21
N LEU A 249 -6.12 -9.08 11.11
CA LEU A 249 -6.60 -10.19 10.29
C LEU A 249 -6.47 -11.55 10.99
N LYS A 250 -5.42 -11.74 11.79
CA LYS A 250 -5.29 -12.93 12.65
C LYS A 250 -6.44 -13.03 13.65
N GLU A 251 -6.71 -11.94 14.37
CA GLU A 251 -7.82 -11.87 15.34
C GLU A 251 -9.17 -12.15 14.67
N LYS A 252 -9.35 -11.67 13.45
CA LYS A 252 -10.56 -11.91 12.65
C LYS A 252 -10.66 -13.35 12.12
N GLY A 253 -9.56 -14.12 12.13
CA GLY A 253 -9.52 -15.48 11.60
C GLY A 253 -9.49 -15.58 10.08
N VAL A 254 -9.11 -14.50 9.39
CA VAL A 254 -8.85 -14.50 7.94
C VAL A 254 -7.54 -15.25 7.67
N PRO A 255 -7.44 -16.06 6.60
CA PRO A 255 -6.16 -16.66 6.22
C PRO A 255 -5.12 -15.58 5.96
N VAL A 256 -4.10 -15.51 6.82
CA VAL A 256 -3.07 -14.48 6.71
C VAL A 256 -1.69 -15.07 6.94
N MET A 257 -0.73 -14.66 6.12
CA MET A 257 0.70 -14.93 6.24
C MET A 257 1.48 -13.64 6.08
N CYS A 258 2.72 -13.60 6.58
CA CYS A 258 3.62 -12.50 6.32
C CYS A 258 4.97 -12.95 5.77
N TYR A 259 5.55 -12.11 4.93
CA TYR A 259 6.93 -12.20 4.44
C TYR A 259 7.63 -10.88 4.76
N PHE A 260 8.59 -10.91 5.70
CA PHE A 260 9.34 -9.72 6.09
C PHE A 260 10.83 -9.89 5.80
N HIS A 261 11.49 -8.82 5.36
CA HIS A 261 12.87 -8.88 4.91
C HIS A 261 13.70 -7.65 5.27
N GLN A 262 15.03 -7.75 5.15
CA GLN A 262 15.98 -6.70 5.51
C GLN A 262 16.20 -5.61 4.44
N GLY A 263 15.38 -5.56 3.41
CA GLY A 263 15.49 -4.54 2.36
C GLY A 263 14.90 -3.18 2.76
N GLY A 264 14.96 -2.24 1.83
CA GLY A 264 14.24 -0.96 1.88
C GLY A 264 12.83 -1.05 1.27
N HIS A 265 12.29 0.09 0.83
CA HIS A 265 10.92 0.19 0.31
C HIS A 265 10.63 -0.79 -0.83
N GLY A 266 9.60 -1.63 -0.66
CA GLY A 266 9.18 -2.66 -1.60
C GLY A 266 9.77 -4.05 -1.30
N GLY A 267 9.79 -4.89 -2.31
CA GLY A 267 10.33 -6.27 -2.22
C GLY A 267 9.29 -7.35 -2.09
N ASP A 268 8.88 -7.87 -3.25
CA ASP A 268 7.92 -8.97 -3.29
C ASP A 268 8.45 -10.21 -2.57
N PRO A 269 7.56 -11.04 -2.04
CA PRO A 269 7.91 -12.39 -1.61
C PRO A 269 8.56 -13.19 -2.75
N PRO A 270 9.34 -14.23 -2.44
CA PRO A 270 9.90 -15.09 -3.47
C PRO A 270 8.77 -15.70 -4.33
N PHE A 271 9.01 -15.82 -5.63
CA PHE A 271 7.95 -16.19 -6.57
C PHE A 271 7.30 -17.56 -6.25
N TRP A 272 8.03 -18.48 -5.64
CA TRP A 272 7.45 -19.75 -5.21
C TRP A 272 6.31 -19.57 -4.20
N LEU A 273 6.48 -18.66 -3.23
CA LEU A 273 5.46 -18.36 -2.23
C LEU A 273 4.26 -17.62 -2.85
N VAL A 274 4.53 -16.62 -3.71
CA VAL A 274 3.49 -15.90 -4.48
C VAL A 274 2.67 -16.85 -5.34
N ASN A 275 3.35 -17.76 -6.06
CA ASN A 275 2.69 -18.73 -6.92
C ASN A 275 1.85 -19.73 -6.12
N GLN A 276 2.38 -20.24 -5.01
CA GLN A 276 1.68 -21.16 -4.12
C GLN A 276 0.42 -20.50 -3.53
N TRP A 277 0.53 -19.22 -3.10
CA TRP A 277 -0.59 -18.43 -2.58
C TRP A 277 -1.70 -18.29 -3.60
N PHE A 278 -1.41 -17.78 -4.78
CA PHE A 278 -2.43 -17.60 -5.81
C PHE A 278 -2.96 -18.94 -6.37
N THR A 279 -2.14 -19.97 -6.45
CA THR A 279 -2.60 -21.29 -6.91
C THR A 279 -3.61 -21.88 -5.94
N ARG A 280 -3.41 -21.72 -4.63
CA ARG A 280 -4.36 -22.17 -3.61
C ARG A 280 -5.73 -21.51 -3.77
N TYR A 281 -5.74 -20.17 -3.82
CA TYR A 281 -6.99 -19.41 -3.71
C TYR A 281 -7.68 -19.15 -5.06
N LEU A 282 -6.93 -19.09 -6.16
CA LEU A 282 -7.54 -18.83 -7.48
C LEU A 282 -7.83 -20.09 -8.29
N TYR A 283 -7.10 -21.19 -8.03
CA TYR A 283 -7.30 -22.48 -8.69
C TYR A 283 -7.93 -23.55 -7.79
N ASP A 284 -8.13 -23.26 -6.50
CA ASP A 284 -8.56 -24.24 -5.48
C ASP A 284 -7.66 -25.47 -5.36
N ILE A 285 -6.40 -25.35 -5.73
CA ILE A 285 -5.44 -26.44 -5.58
C ILE A 285 -5.03 -26.52 -4.13
N ASP A 286 -5.32 -27.66 -3.50
CA ASP A 286 -4.79 -27.95 -2.17
C ASP A 286 -3.28 -28.21 -2.27
N ASN A 287 -2.51 -27.21 -1.88
CA ASN A 287 -1.05 -27.22 -1.94
C ASN A 287 -0.42 -27.04 -0.55
N GLU A 288 -1.22 -27.27 0.49
CA GLU A 288 -0.81 -27.27 1.89
C GLU A 288 -0.27 -25.90 2.39
N ILE A 289 -0.50 -24.79 1.67
CA ILE A 289 0.01 -23.46 2.09
C ILE A 289 -0.54 -23.05 3.45
N GLU A 290 -1.80 -23.41 3.75
CA GLU A 290 -2.48 -23.06 5.00
C GLU A 290 -1.90 -23.82 6.21
N ALA A 291 -1.23 -24.95 5.97
CA ALA A 291 -0.53 -25.74 7.00
C ALA A 291 0.92 -25.27 7.22
N GLN A 292 1.42 -24.38 6.38
CA GLN A 292 2.78 -23.86 6.49
C GLN A 292 2.90 -22.81 7.61
N PRO A 293 4.12 -22.52 8.08
CA PRO A 293 4.38 -21.42 9.01
C PRO A 293 3.84 -20.09 8.50
N ARG A 294 3.20 -19.33 9.38
CA ARG A 294 2.57 -18.05 9.01
C ARG A 294 3.55 -16.95 8.70
N ALA A 295 4.77 -17.00 9.25
CA ALA A 295 5.75 -15.95 9.07
C ALA A 295 7.00 -16.47 8.35
N TRP A 296 7.37 -15.79 7.29
CA TRP A 296 8.55 -16.05 6.49
C TRP A 296 9.48 -14.84 6.60
N ILE A 297 10.53 -14.97 7.39
CA ILE A 297 11.41 -13.85 7.76
C ILE A 297 12.78 -14.02 7.11
N VAL A 298 13.20 -13.05 6.32
CA VAL A 298 14.58 -12.96 5.84
C VAL A 298 15.42 -12.31 6.93
N ARG A 299 16.21 -13.11 7.63
CA ARG A 299 17.17 -12.61 8.63
C ARG A 299 18.39 -12.00 7.94
N GLU A 300 19.24 -11.29 8.68
CA GLU A 300 20.44 -10.64 8.14
C GLU A 300 21.37 -11.59 7.37
N SER A 301 21.45 -12.85 7.81
CA SER A 301 22.28 -13.89 7.16
C SER A 301 21.59 -14.64 6.02
N ASP A 302 20.28 -14.43 5.83
CA ASP A 302 19.49 -15.20 4.88
C ASP A 302 19.54 -14.60 3.48
N LYS A 303 19.42 -15.43 2.47
CA LYS A 303 19.12 -14.96 1.12
C LYS A 303 17.63 -14.61 1.00
N ARG A 304 17.34 -13.58 0.26
CA ARG A 304 15.97 -13.06 0.09
C ARG A 304 14.97 -14.11 -0.46
N GLY A 305 15.44 -15.04 -1.26
CA GLY A 305 14.63 -16.13 -1.79
C GLY A 305 14.48 -17.35 -0.86
N GLU A 306 15.19 -17.35 0.26
CA GLU A 306 15.28 -18.45 1.20
C GLU A 306 14.98 -17.94 2.63
N PRO A 307 13.77 -17.41 2.89
CA PRO A 307 13.41 -16.89 4.21
C PRO A 307 13.32 -17.98 5.24
N THR A 308 13.61 -17.68 6.49
CA THR A 308 13.44 -18.59 7.63
C THR A 308 11.96 -18.62 8.03
N PRO A 309 11.34 -19.81 8.12
CA PRO A 309 9.97 -19.95 8.58
C PRO A 309 9.85 -19.87 10.10
N TYR A 310 8.80 -19.22 10.58
CA TYR A 310 8.39 -19.18 11.98
C TYR A 310 6.90 -19.45 12.10
N ALA A 311 6.48 -20.02 13.23
CA ALA A 311 5.08 -20.36 13.46
C ALA A 311 4.16 -19.13 13.32
N ASP A 312 4.63 -17.97 13.76
CA ASP A 312 3.91 -16.69 13.69
C ASP A 312 4.89 -15.49 13.75
N TYR A 313 4.36 -14.28 13.59
CA TYR A 313 5.05 -13.02 13.86
C TYR A 313 4.27 -12.19 14.90
N PRO A 314 4.95 -11.67 15.96
CA PRO A 314 6.34 -11.99 16.32
C PRO A 314 6.51 -13.49 16.62
N ASN A 315 7.75 -13.99 16.58
CA ASN A 315 8.03 -15.40 16.86
C ASN A 315 7.56 -15.75 18.29
N PRO A 316 6.63 -16.70 18.45
CA PRO A 316 6.11 -17.07 19.76
C PRO A 316 7.15 -17.72 20.70
N GLU A 317 8.28 -18.20 20.13
CA GLU A 317 9.40 -18.76 20.92
C GLU A 317 10.41 -17.68 21.35
N ALA A 318 10.22 -16.41 20.92
CA ALA A 318 11.10 -15.32 21.32
C ALA A 318 10.89 -14.96 22.80
N SER A 319 11.99 -14.74 23.50
CA SER A 319 11.97 -14.24 24.88
C SER A 319 12.32 -12.74 24.89
N LEU A 320 11.70 -12.02 25.79
CA LEU A 320 12.08 -10.63 26.07
C LEU A 320 13.43 -10.61 26.79
N VAL A 321 14.31 -9.74 26.35
CA VAL A 321 15.61 -9.49 26.99
C VAL A 321 15.71 -8.00 27.23
N ASP A 322 15.89 -7.60 28.50
CA ASP A 322 16.12 -6.22 28.85
C ASP A 322 17.58 -5.86 28.55
N LEU A 323 17.78 -4.86 27.71
CA LEU A 323 19.11 -4.32 27.40
C LEU A 323 19.30 -3.00 28.14
N PHE A 324 20.34 -2.92 28.95
CA PHE A 324 20.67 -1.73 29.73
C PHE A 324 21.91 -1.05 29.16
N PRO A 325 21.77 0.03 28.37
CA PRO A 325 22.92 0.74 27.84
C PRO A 325 23.80 1.30 28.97
N THR A 326 25.07 0.99 28.94
CA THR A 326 26.06 1.54 29.86
C THR A 326 26.91 2.60 29.16
N GLY A 327 27.01 3.79 29.75
CA GLY A 327 27.78 4.89 29.17
C GLY A 327 29.28 4.76 29.51
N LYS A 328 30.12 4.66 28.47
CA LYS A 328 31.58 4.83 28.60
C LYS A 328 32.10 6.15 27.98
N GLY A 329 31.24 7.15 27.84
CA GLY A 329 31.52 8.44 27.24
C GLY A 329 30.52 8.86 26.17
N ALA A 330 30.63 10.09 25.68
CA ALA A 330 29.63 10.69 24.79
C ALA A 330 29.46 10.00 23.39
N ARG A 331 30.33 9.07 23.05
CA ARG A 331 30.32 8.40 21.72
C ARG A 331 30.49 6.88 21.78
N VAL A 332 30.50 6.29 22.96
CA VAL A 332 30.69 4.84 23.13
C VAL A 332 29.69 4.34 24.18
N GLY A 333 28.84 3.41 23.79
CA GLY A 333 27.96 2.67 24.68
C GLY A 333 28.26 1.16 24.60
N GLU A 334 28.04 0.44 25.68
CA GLU A 334 27.97 -1.03 25.71
C GLU A 334 26.55 -1.44 26.11
N LEU A 335 26.06 -2.50 25.49
CA LEU A 335 24.80 -3.17 25.85
C LEU A 335 25.07 -4.34 26.77
#